data_b79e89d3f6a5b034e5232b5b51d846af
#
_entry.id   b79e89d3f6a5b034e5232b5b51d846af
#
_cell.length_a   1.000
_cell.length_b   1.000
_cell.length_c   1.000
_cell.angle_alpha   90.00
_cell.angle_beta   90.00
_cell.angle_gamma   90.00
#
_symmetry.space_group_name_H-M   'P 1'
#
loop_
_entity.id
_entity.type
_entity.pdbx_description
1 polymer ?
#
loop_
_entity_poly.entity_id
_entity_poly.type
_entity_poly.pdbx_seq_one_letter_code
_entity_poly.pdbx_strand_id
1 'polypeptide(L)'
;MGLLLNILLASLLGIPFCAWEHLVGHVNLIFVFTGFCGYIALVLVFYSMLYLSICKDYQKISLYFLTGMAAALACALFFVKVCGREIVYSMLLSLTIGFFLTAVLEYATVKRYFKRNSNRYRRVFSYFGRYWKLVVINFLYTLGLYIHNFVFWNTDLQLSLIHISEPTRLRCI
;
A
#
# COMPACT_ATOMS: atom_id res chain seq x y z
N MET A 1 18.21 10.08 -0.50
CA MET A 1 18.47 9.47 -1.82
C MET A 1 17.85 8.09 -1.99
N GLY A 2 17.94 7.13 -1.06
CA GLY A 2 17.24 5.85 -1.17
C GLY A 2 15.71 5.95 -1.31
N LEU A 3 15.11 6.94 -0.65
CA LEU A 3 13.69 7.24 -0.78
C LEU A 3 13.30 7.61 -2.21
N LEU A 4 14.10 8.44 -2.90
CA LEU A 4 13.85 8.88 -4.27
C LEU A 4 13.92 7.69 -5.24
N LEU A 5 14.92 6.81 -5.07
CA LEU A 5 15.05 5.58 -5.84
C LEU A 5 13.84 4.66 -5.62
N ASN A 6 13.39 4.52 -4.37
CA ASN A 6 12.23 3.69 -4.05
C ASN A 6 10.94 4.23 -4.68
N ILE A 7 10.72 5.55 -4.64
CA ILE A 7 9.58 6.18 -5.32
C ILE A 7 9.66 5.98 -6.84
N LEU A 8 10.85 6.13 -7.45
CA LEU A 8 11.01 5.90 -8.88
C LEU A 8 10.70 4.46 -9.28
N LEU A 9 11.19 3.47 -8.52
CA LEU A 9 10.90 2.05 -8.77
C LEU A 9 9.41 1.75 -8.57
N ALA A 10 8.81 2.27 -7.51
CA ALA A 10 7.39 2.11 -7.26
C ALA A 10 6.54 2.74 -8.37
N SER A 11 6.91 3.93 -8.85
CA SER A 11 6.22 4.60 -9.96
C SER A 11 6.38 3.84 -11.27
N LEU A 12 7.56 3.27 -11.54
CA LEU A 12 7.81 2.47 -12.74
C LEU A 12 6.88 1.26 -12.84
N LEU A 13 6.55 0.64 -11.72
CA LEU A 13 5.61 -0.49 -11.65
C LEU A 13 4.15 -0.03 -11.55
N GLY A 14 3.89 1.01 -10.80
CA GLY A 14 2.54 1.50 -10.51
C GLY A 14 1.88 2.20 -11.71
N ILE A 15 2.62 2.99 -12.50
CA ILE A 15 2.06 3.72 -13.65
C ILE A 15 1.49 2.78 -14.72
N PRO A 16 2.22 1.73 -15.17
CA PRO A 16 1.66 0.78 -16.14
C PRO A 16 0.42 0.06 -15.61
N PHE A 17 0.42 -0.31 -14.33
CA PHE A 17 -0.75 -0.92 -13.69
C PHE A 17 -1.96 0.02 -13.68
N CYS A 18 -1.77 1.28 -13.31
CA CYS A 18 -2.81 2.30 -13.32
C CYS A 18 -3.36 2.55 -14.74
N ALA A 19 -2.47 2.57 -15.74
CA ALA A 19 -2.88 2.71 -17.14
C ALA A 19 -3.73 1.50 -17.59
N TRP A 20 -3.34 0.31 -17.19
CA TRP A 20 -4.11 -0.91 -17.45
C TRP A 20 -5.51 -0.85 -16.84
N GLU A 21 -5.63 -0.51 -15.55
CA GLU A 21 -6.91 -0.39 -14.84
C GLU A 21 -7.82 0.67 -15.48
N HIS A 22 -7.27 1.77 -15.93
CA HIS A 22 -8.05 2.82 -16.60
C HIS A 22 -8.52 2.38 -18.00
N LEU A 23 -7.65 1.76 -18.80
CA LEU A 23 -7.93 1.43 -20.20
C LEU A 23 -8.75 0.15 -20.36
N VAL A 24 -8.46 -0.87 -19.57
CA VAL A 24 -9.09 -2.20 -19.67
C VAL A 24 -10.17 -2.39 -18.61
N GLY A 25 -9.92 -1.94 -17.38
CA GLY A 25 -10.88 -2.03 -16.29
C GLY A 25 -11.97 -0.94 -16.32
N HIS A 26 -11.87 0.05 -17.23
CA HIS A 26 -12.80 1.20 -17.32
C HIS A 26 -13.02 1.93 -15.99
N VAL A 27 -12.03 1.87 -15.09
CA VAL A 27 -12.09 2.54 -13.79
C VAL A 27 -11.93 4.04 -13.97
N ASN A 28 -12.71 4.83 -13.24
CA ASN A 28 -12.65 6.28 -13.30
C ASN A 28 -11.24 6.79 -12.93
N LEU A 29 -10.70 7.72 -13.72
CA LEU A 29 -9.37 8.29 -13.56
C LEU A 29 -9.11 8.81 -12.13
N ILE A 30 -10.13 9.40 -11.48
CA ILE A 30 -10.02 9.91 -10.11
C ILE A 30 -9.73 8.78 -9.10
N PHE A 31 -10.40 7.63 -9.25
CA PHE A 31 -10.15 6.46 -8.41
C PHE A 31 -8.75 5.90 -8.64
N VAL A 32 -8.34 5.76 -9.90
CA VAL A 32 -7.02 5.26 -10.27
C VAL A 32 -5.93 6.16 -9.71
N PHE A 33 -6.08 7.48 -9.85
CA PHE A 33 -5.11 8.44 -9.32
C PHE A 33 -5.04 8.41 -7.78
N THR A 34 -6.19 8.36 -7.10
CA THR A 34 -6.23 8.26 -5.64
C THR A 34 -5.62 6.95 -5.16
N GLY A 35 -5.91 5.84 -5.85
CA GLY A 35 -5.30 4.53 -5.59
C GLY A 35 -3.78 4.54 -5.77
N PHE A 36 -3.29 5.18 -6.84
CA PHE A 36 -1.86 5.37 -7.07
C PHE A 36 -1.19 6.17 -5.95
N CYS A 37 -1.81 7.28 -5.52
CA CYS A 37 -1.32 8.05 -4.39
C CYS A 37 -1.28 7.21 -3.10
N GLY A 38 -2.31 6.40 -2.85
CA GLY A 38 -2.37 5.47 -1.73
C GLY A 38 -1.26 4.41 -1.78
N TYR A 39 -1.01 3.85 -2.97
CA TYR A 39 0.08 2.91 -3.21
C TYR A 39 1.44 3.53 -2.89
N ILE A 40 1.72 4.73 -3.39
CA ILE A 40 2.97 5.45 -3.09
C ILE A 40 3.10 5.74 -1.58
N ALA A 41 2.01 6.18 -0.93
CA ALA A 41 1.99 6.41 0.50
C ALA A 41 2.33 5.14 1.29
N LEU A 42 1.74 4.01 0.91
CA LEU A 42 1.99 2.71 1.53
C LEU A 42 3.46 2.28 1.37
N VAL A 43 4.03 2.42 0.17
CA VAL A 43 5.45 2.14 -0.10
C VAL A 43 6.36 3.00 0.79
N LEU A 44 6.01 4.28 1.01
CA LEU A 44 6.74 5.19 1.89
C LEU A 44 6.66 4.77 3.37
N VAL A 45 5.49 4.34 3.84
CA VAL A 45 5.32 3.78 5.19
C VAL A 45 6.23 2.58 5.38
N PHE A 46 6.17 1.57 4.51
CA PHE A 46 7.03 0.40 4.61
C PHE A 46 8.52 0.73 4.55
N TYR A 47 8.90 1.66 3.67
CA TYR A 47 10.29 2.13 3.58
C TYR A 47 10.75 2.76 4.91
N SER A 48 9.98 3.66 5.49
CA SER A 48 10.32 4.34 6.75
C SER A 48 10.30 3.37 7.94
N MET A 49 9.34 2.46 7.97
CA MET A 49 9.22 1.40 8.98
C MET A 49 10.46 0.50 9.02
N LEU A 50 11.05 0.14 7.86
CA LEU A 50 12.29 -0.65 7.82
C LEU A 50 13.44 0.04 8.55
N TYR A 51 13.62 1.35 8.39
CA TYR A 51 14.67 2.11 9.08
C TYR A 51 14.42 2.21 10.59
N LEU A 52 13.18 2.43 10.99
CA LEU A 52 12.80 2.46 12.41
C LEU A 52 12.96 1.09 13.07
N SER A 53 12.68 0.01 12.35
CA SER A 53 12.90 -1.36 12.81
C SER A 53 14.38 -1.66 13.06
N ILE A 54 15.27 -1.15 12.22
CA ILE A 54 16.73 -1.24 12.44
C ILE A 54 17.12 -0.51 13.74
N CYS A 55 16.46 0.62 14.05
CA CYS A 55 16.65 1.35 15.30
C CYS A 55 15.97 0.70 16.51
N LYS A 56 15.24 -0.42 16.33
CA LYS A 56 14.46 -1.11 17.37
C LYS A 56 13.39 -0.25 18.05
N ASP A 57 12.91 0.79 17.37
CA ASP A 57 11.93 1.74 17.92
C ASP A 57 10.49 1.34 17.53
N TYR A 58 10.11 0.12 17.93
CA TYR A 58 8.81 -0.47 17.57
C TYR A 58 7.62 0.29 18.17
N GLN A 59 7.82 0.93 19.32
CA GLN A 59 6.75 1.72 19.96
C GLN A 59 6.33 2.91 19.09
N LYS A 60 7.29 3.61 18.47
CA LYS A 60 6.97 4.73 17.57
C LYS A 60 6.31 4.26 16.29
N ILE A 61 6.74 3.12 15.73
CA ILE A 61 6.10 2.53 14.55
C ILE A 61 4.62 2.30 14.84
N SER A 62 4.31 1.58 15.93
CA SER A 62 2.93 1.29 16.32
C SER A 62 2.12 2.55 16.61
N LEU A 63 2.71 3.53 17.30
CA LEU A 63 2.04 4.78 17.62
C LEU A 63 1.70 5.59 16.35
N TYR A 64 2.63 5.73 15.42
CA TYR A 64 2.43 6.48 14.19
C TYR A 64 1.42 5.79 13.27
N PHE A 65 1.47 4.46 13.21
CA PHE A 65 0.46 3.70 12.47
C PHE A 65 -0.94 3.88 13.08
N LEU A 66 -1.05 3.78 14.41
CA LEU A 66 -2.32 4.00 15.10
C LEU A 66 -2.87 5.41 14.88
N THR A 67 -2.01 6.44 14.95
CA THR A 67 -2.41 7.83 14.70
C THR A 67 -2.86 8.04 13.25
N GLY A 68 -2.17 7.43 12.28
CA GLY A 68 -2.56 7.49 10.88
C GLY A 68 -3.90 6.79 10.61
N MET A 69 -4.14 5.63 11.21
CA MET A 69 -5.42 4.91 11.09
C MET A 69 -6.57 5.65 11.77
N ALA A 70 -6.33 6.26 12.94
CA ALA A 70 -7.33 7.10 13.62
C ALA A 70 -7.70 8.33 12.77
N ALA A 71 -6.69 8.98 12.15
CA ALA A 71 -6.93 10.09 11.23
C ALA A 71 -7.69 9.64 9.98
N ALA A 72 -7.36 8.48 9.41
CA ALA A 72 -8.10 7.92 8.28
C ALA A 72 -9.57 7.68 8.62
N LEU A 73 -9.85 7.10 9.79
CA LEU A 73 -11.22 6.89 10.26
C LEU A 73 -11.98 8.21 10.44
N ALA A 74 -11.36 9.20 11.06
CA ALA A 74 -11.96 10.52 11.25
C ALA A 74 -12.27 11.19 9.90
N CYS A 75 -11.34 11.15 8.95
CA CYS A 75 -11.55 11.66 7.59
C CYS A 75 -12.67 10.91 6.85
N ALA A 76 -12.73 9.58 6.97
CA ALA A 76 -13.78 8.79 6.33
C ALA A 76 -15.17 9.17 6.84
N LEU A 77 -15.32 9.28 8.16
CA LEU A 77 -16.58 9.73 8.78
C LEU A 77 -16.96 11.16 8.35
N PHE A 78 -15.99 12.04 8.26
CA PHE A 78 -16.20 13.42 7.80
C PHE A 78 -16.68 13.45 6.34
N PHE A 79 -15.99 12.76 5.42
CA PHE A 79 -16.34 12.75 4.01
C PHE A 79 -17.71 12.12 3.74
N VAL A 80 -18.05 11.05 4.45
CA VAL A 80 -19.35 10.38 4.28
C VAL A 80 -20.49 11.22 4.89
N LYS A 81 -20.33 11.68 6.15
CA LYS A 81 -21.43 12.34 6.88
C LYS A 81 -21.61 13.80 6.51
N VAL A 82 -20.51 14.53 6.27
CA VAL A 82 -20.55 15.98 6.04
C VAL A 82 -20.56 16.31 4.54
N CYS A 83 -19.71 15.64 3.76
CA CYS A 83 -19.59 15.92 2.33
C CYS A 83 -20.55 15.09 1.45
N GLY A 84 -21.24 14.08 2.01
CA GLY A 84 -22.20 13.24 1.26
C GLY A 84 -21.58 12.50 0.07
N ARG A 85 -20.27 12.23 0.12
CA ARG A 85 -19.54 11.55 -0.96
C ARG A 85 -19.79 10.05 -0.94
N GLU A 86 -19.56 9.41 -2.08
CA GLU A 86 -19.63 7.95 -2.19
C GLU A 86 -18.74 7.26 -1.16
N ILE A 87 -19.25 6.24 -0.49
CA ILE A 87 -18.58 5.55 0.61
C ILE A 87 -17.24 4.98 0.16
N VAL A 88 -17.21 4.33 -1.02
CA VAL A 88 -16.00 3.67 -1.53
C VAL A 88 -14.88 4.68 -1.79
N TYR A 89 -15.20 5.78 -2.47
CA TYR A 89 -14.23 6.84 -2.73
C TYR A 89 -13.74 7.51 -1.44
N SER A 90 -14.66 7.79 -0.52
CA SER A 90 -14.34 8.40 0.78
C SER A 90 -13.38 7.53 1.60
N MET A 91 -13.60 6.21 1.61
CA MET A 91 -12.71 5.28 2.28
C MET A 91 -11.32 5.24 1.64
N LEU A 92 -11.23 5.14 0.31
CA LEU A 92 -9.97 5.11 -0.40
C LEU A 92 -9.15 6.39 -0.17
N LEU A 93 -9.80 7.56 -0.29
CA LEU A 93 -9.17 8.86 -0.05
C LEU A 93 -8.69 9.00 1.39
N SER A 94 -9.52 8.60 2.36
CA SER A 94 -9.19 8.68 3.78
C SER A 94 -8.03 7.78 4.17
N LEU A 95 -7.98 6.56 3.65
CA LEU A 95 -6.83 5.65 3.83
C LEU A 95 -5.56 6.25 3.25
N THR A 96 -5.64 6.84 2.06
CA THR A 96 -4.51 7.53 1.42
C THR A 96 -3.97 8.65 2.32
N ILE A 97 -4.85 9.48 2.88
CA ILE A 97 -4.47 10.56 3.81
C ILE A 97 -3.83 9.98 5.07
N GLY A 98 -4.40 8.93 5.66
CA GLY A 98 -3.85 8.28 6.84
C GLY A 98 -2.46 7.69 6.63
N PHE A 99 -2.24 7.02 5.51
CA PHE A 99 -0.91 6.49 5.15
C PHE A 99 0.10 7.59 4.89
N PHE A 100 -0.29 8.69 4.23
CA PHE A 100 0.61 9.83 4.07
C PHE A 100 0.99 10.45 5.42
N LEU A 101 0.05 10.60 6.33
CA LEU A 101 0.33 11.10 7.68
C LEU A 101 1.32 10.18 8.41
N THR A 102 1.08 8.87 8.39
CA THR A 102 2.00 7.87 8.96
C THR A 102 3.39 7.99 8.35
N ALA A 103 3.50 8.02 7.02
CA ALA A 103 4.76 8.15 6.30
C ALA A 103 5.53 9.41 6.70
N VAL A 104 4.85 10.55 6.83
CA VAL A 104 5.48 11.82 7.24
C VAL A 104 6.01 11.74 8.66
N LEU A 105 5.25 11.19 9.61
CA LEU A 105 5.66 11.05 11.01
C LEU A 105 6.87 10.10 11.15
N GLU A 106 6.82 8.95 10.50
CA GLU A 106 7.92 7.99 10.48
C GLU A 106 9.17 8.58 9.84
N TYR A 107 9.03 9.20 8.67
CA TYR A 107 10.15 9.81 7.95
C TYR A 107 10.79 10.97 8.73
N ALA A 108 9.99 11.79 9.41
CA ALA A 108 10.51 12.84 10.29
C ALA A 108 11.38 12.26 11.42
N THR A 109 10.97 11.10 11.96
CA THR A 109 11.74 10.40 12.99
C THR A 109 13.00 9.76 12.42
N VAL A 110 12.93 9.13 11.25
CA VAL A 110 14.10 8.59 10.54
C VAL A 110 15.15 9.69 10.30
N LYS A 111 14.72 10.89 9.88
CA LYS A 111 15.63 12.04 9.71
C LYS A 111 16.34 12.46 11.01
N ARG A 112 15.70 12.31 12.17
CA ARG A 112 16.33 12.61 13.46
C ARG A 112 17.45 11.61 13.79
N TYR A 113 17.25 10.33 13.46
CA TYR A 113 18.27 9.30 13.69
C TYR A 113 19.41 9.35 12.67
N PHE A 114 19.11 9.58 11.41
CA PHE A 114 20.07 9.55 10.31
C PHE A 114 20.35 10.96 9.78
N LYS A 115 21.15 11.74 10.52
CA LYS A 115 21.50 13.12 10.15
C LYS A 115 22.46 13.22 8.95
N ARG A 116 23.24 12.17 8.65
CA ARG A 116 24.22 12.14 7.55
C ARG A 116 23.72 11.28 6.41
N ASN A 117 23.50 11.89 5.25
CA ASN A 117 23.24 11.18 4.00
C ASN A 117 24.57 10.74 3.35
N SER A 118 24.69 9.46 3.02
CA SER A 118 25.82 8.94 2.25
C SER A 118 25.42 8.84 0.77
N ASN A 119 26.25 9.41 -0.11
CA ASN A 119 26.03 9.39 -1.57
C ASN A 119 26.67 8.18 -2.27
N ARG A 120 26.99 7.11 -1.52
CA ARG A 120 27.72 5.96 -2.06
C ARG A 120 26.79 4.92 -2.73
N TYR A 121 26.09 5.31 -3.81
CA TYR A 121 25.19 4.41 -4.56
C TYR A 121 25.90 3.18 -5.11
N ARG A 122 27.13 3.31 -5.58
CA ARG A 122 27.91 2.20 -6.16
C ARG A 122 28.00 1.00 -5.19
N ARG A 123 28.07 1.25 -3.88
CA ARG A 123 28.05 0.17 -2.89
C ARG A 123 26.67 -0.52 -2.82
N VAL A 124 25.60 0.23 -2.87
CA VAL A 124 24.24 -0.34 -2.81
C VAL A 124 24.00 -1.25 -4.03
N PHE A 125 24.35 -0.79 -5.22
CA PHE A 125 24.25 -1.61 -6.44
C PHE A 125 25.16 -2.84 -6.39
N SER A 126 26.36 -2.73 -5.84
CA SER A 126 27.26 -3.86 -5.65
C SER A 126 26.68 -4.89 -4.68
N TYR A 127 26.05 -4.46 -3.59
CA TYR A 127 25.34 -5.37 -2.66
C TYR A 127 24.14 -6.04 -3.33
N PHE A 128 23.37 -5.30 -4.13
CA PHE A 128 22.25 -5.86 -4.87
C PHE A 128 22.71 -6.96 -5.84
N GLY A 129 23.80 -6.73 -6.58
CA GLY A 129 24.40 -7.73 -7.45
C GLY A 129 24.96 -8.95 -6.69
N ARG A 130 25.50 -8.75 -5.49
CA ARG A 130 26.03 -9.84 -4.66
C ARG A 130 24.95 -10.71 -4.03
N TYR A 131 23.81 -10.11 -3.65
CA TYR A 131 22.72 -10.77 -2.94
C TYR A 131 21.46 -10.94 -3.78
N TRP A 132 21.55 -10.85 -5.12
CA TRP A 132 20.40 -10.93 -6.02
C TRP A 132 19.56 -12.22 -5.82
N LYS A 133 20.23 -13.36 -5.52
CA LYS A 133 19.55 -14.63 -5.21
C LYS A 133 18.60 -14.50 -4.01
N LEU A 134 19.02 -13.79 -2.97
CA LEU A 134 18.20 -13.55 -1.79
C LEU A 134 16.99 -12.68 -2.11
N VAL A 135 17.18 -11.68 -2.96
CA VAL A 135 16.08 -10.81 -3.44
C VAL A 135 15.07 -11.62 -4.24
N VAL A 136 15.52 -12.49 -5.15
CA VAL A 136 14.64 -13.35 -5.94
C VAL A 136 13.89 -14.34 -5.06
N ILE A 137 14.56 -14.97 -4.10
CA ILE A 137 13.91 -15.91 -3.16
C ILE A 137 12.81 -15.18 -2.37
N ASN A 138 13.11 -13.99 -1.85
CA ASN A 138 12.15 -13.22 -1.06
C ASN A 138 10.96 -12.73 -1.93
N PHE A 139 11.23 -12.35 -3.17
CA PHE A 139 10.19 -12.00 -4.15
C PHE A 139 9.30 -13.20 -4.48
N LEU A 140 9.88 -14.36 -4.78
CA LEU A 140 9.12 -15.58 -5.08
C LEU A 140 8.31 -16.07 -3.87
N TYR A 141 8.86 -15.95 -2.67
CA TYR A 141 8.13 -16.25 -1.44
C TYR A 141 6.90 -15.35 -1.27
N THR A 142 7.09 -14.05 -1.44
CA THR A 142 5.99 -13.08 -1.36
C THR A 142 4.96 -13.31 -2.47
N LEU A 143 5.42 -13.56 -3.70
CA LEU A 143 4.56 -13.91 -4.82
C LEU A 143 3.73 -15.17 -4.51
N GLY A 144 4.36 -16.23 -3.97
CA GLY A 144 3.70 -17.46 -3.58
C GLY A 144 2.60 -17.25 -2.54
N LEU A 145 2.83 -16.35 -1.56
CA LEU A 145 1.83 -16.01 -0.56
C LEU A 145 0.60 -15.29 -1.14
N TYR A 146 0.78 -14.50 -2.21
CA TYR A 146 -0.30 -13.66 -2.75
C TYR A 146 -0.88 -14.17 -4.06
N ILE A 147 -0.22 -15.12 -4.76
CA ILE A 147 -0.65 -15.60 -6.07
C ILE A 147 -2.05 -16.23 -6.04
N HIS A 148 -2.41 -16.86 -4.91
CA HIS A 148 -3.73 -17.44 -4.74
C HIS A 148 -4.84 -16.38 -4.79
N ASN A 149 -4.59 -15.15 -4.32
CA ASN A 149 -5.55 -14.06 -4.40
C ASN A 149 -5.79 -13.65 -5.86
N PHE A 150 -4.74 -13.58 -6.68
CA PHE A 150 -4.87 -13.27 -8.11
C PHE A 150 -5.63 -14.37 -8.86
N VAL A 151 -5.34 -15.64 -8.55
CA VAL A 151 -6.09 -16.77 -9.12
C VAL A 151 -7.55 -16.71 -8.71
N PHE A 152 -7.82 -16.43 -7.43
CA PHE A 152 -9.16 -16.35 -6.90
C PHE A 152 -9.98 -15.19 -7.53
N TRP A 153 -9.36 -14.04 -7.74
CA TRP A 153 -10.02 -12.88 -8.38
C TRP A 153 -10.28 -13.09 -9.87
N ASN A 154 -9.52 -13.97 -10.52
CA ASN A 154 -9.63 -14.23 -11.95
C ASN A 154 -10.50 -15.46 -12.27
N THR A 155 -11.07 -16.11 -11.26
CA THR A 155 -11.94 -17.27 -11.42
C THR A 155 -13.39 -16.91 -11.02
N ASP A 156 -14.36 -17.48 -11.72
CA ASP A 156 -15.81 -17.33 -11.44
C ASP A 156 -16.25 -17.93 -10.10
N LEU A 157 -15.31 -18.38 -9.27
CA LEU A 157 -15.53 -18.90 -7.92
C LEU A 157 -16.14 -17.86 -6.94
N GLN A 158 -16.12 -16.59 -7.27
CA GLN A 158 -16.84 -15.55 -6.52
C GLN A 158 -18.35 -15.83 -6.47
N LEU A 159 -18.91 -16.38 -7.52
CA LEU A 159 -20.34 -16.76 -7.57
C LEU A 159 -20.67 -17.93 -6.65
N SER A 160 -19.75 -18.85 -6.45
CA SER A 160 -19.92 -20.01 -5.56
C SER A 160 -20.04 -19.62 -4.08
N LEU A 161 -19.29 -18.63 -3.61
CA LEU A 161 -19.38 -18.15 -2.24
C LEU A 161 -20.68 -17.38 -1.95
N ILE A 162 -21.21 -16.65 -2.91
CA ILE A 162 -22.52 -15.98 -2.80
C ILE A 162 -23.63 -17.02 -2.72
N HIS A 163 -23.53 -18.11 -3.48
CA HIS A 163 -24.50 -19.21 -3.42
C HIS A 163 -24.46 -20.01 -2.11
N ILE A 164 -23.32 -20.12 -1.45
CA ILE A 164 -23.19 -20.79 -0.15
C ILE A 164 -23.74 -19.91 0.98
N SER A 165 -23.70 -18.60 0.86
CA SER A 165 -24.25 -17.67 1.87
C SER A 165 -25.76 -17.42 1.76
N GLU A 166 -26.43 -17.89 0.71
CA GLU A 166 -27.91 -17.82 0.55
C GLU A 166 -28.62 -19.20 0.52
N PRO A 167 -28.45 -20.06 1.52
CA PRO A 167 -29.21 -21.33 1.55
C PRO A 167 -30.68 -21.15 1.93
N THR A 168 -31.11 -19.94 2.28
CA THR A 168 -32.43 -19.71 2.91
C THR A 168 -33.51 -19.18 1.98
N ARG A 169 -33.22 -18.80 0.75
CA ARG A 169 -34.25 -18.26 -0.17
C ARG A 169 -35.01 -19.28 -1.02
N LEU A 170 -34.61 -20.54 -1.00
CA LEU A 170 -35.26 -21.59 -1.82
C LEU A 170 -36.20 -22.52 -1.04
N ARG A 171 -36.70 -22.15 0.15
CA ARG A 171 -37.66 -22.95 0.93
C ARG A 171 -39.04 -22.30 1.11
N CYS A 172 -39.42 -21.42 0.22
CA CYS A 172 -40.80 -20.89 0.17
C CYS A 172 -41.34 -21.00 -1.26
N ILE A 173 -41.60 -22.23 -1.72
CA ILE A 173 -42.62 -22.57 -2.72
C ILE A 173 -43.27 -23.88 -2.28
#